data_3768363edb994e25d61e4134cd5c3501
#
_entry.id   3768363edb994e25d61e4134cd5c3501
#
_cell.length_a   1.000
_cell.length_b   1.000
_cell.length_c   1.000
_cell.angle_alpha   90.00
_cell.angle_beta   90.00
_cell.angle_gamma   90.00
#
_symmetry.space_group_name_H-M   'P 1'
#
loop_
_entity.id
_entity.type
_entity.pdbx_description
1 polymer ?
#
loop_
_entity_poly.entity_id
_entity_poly.type
_entity_poly.pdbx_seq_one_letter_code
_entity_poly.pdbx_strand_id
1 'polypeptide(L)'
;IFELKKRDYSNGLICLASSFEMISKYADISEIEKLNEISDDSPTTFIFDNPKDISNFVLGNNRSIAFRVPKNNFCIRLIETFGKPIVSTSANLSGFKVPLNFSDIKPEIKESVGYVVKLEQAKECNASSRILKYNIDNDCFDRLR
;
A
#
# COMPACT_ATOMS: atom_id res chain seq x y z
N ILE A 1 1.96 1.18 14.19
CA ILE A 1 2.36 0.15 13.19
C ILE A 1 3.78 -0.33 13.48
N PHE A 2 4.78 0.53 13.54
CA PHE A 2 6.17 0.13 13.74
C PHE A 2 6.38 -0.65 15.04
N GLU A 3 5.90 -0.14 16.18
CA GLU A 3 5.97 -0.81 17.48
C GLU A 3 5.24 -2.15 17.46
N LEU A 4 3.96 -2.15 17.06
CA LEU A 4 3.14 -3.37 17.01
C LEU A 4 3.75 -4.47 16.15
N LYS A 5 4.33 -4.10 15.01
CA LYS A 5 4.93 -5.06 14.07
C LYS A 5 6.39 -5.38 14.37
N LYS A 6 7.02 -4.70 15.30
CA LYS A 6 8.49 -4.74 15.51
C LYS A 6 9.24 -4.47 14.22
N ARG A 7 8.77 -3.46 13.45
CA ARG A 7 9.26 -3.10 12.11
C ARG A 7 10.29 -1.99 12.21
N ASP A 8 11.37 -2.12 11.45
CA ASP A 8 12.37 -1.06 11.32
C ASP A 8 11.76 0.17 10.65
N TYR A 9 12.03 1.36 11.19
CA TYR A 9 11.55 2.65 10.69
C TYR A 9 12.12 3.01 9.30
N SER A 10 13.25 2.44 8.91
CA SER A 10 13.82 2.61 7.55
C SER A 10 13.00 1.98 6.45
N ASN A 11 12.14 1.02 6.79
CA ASN A 11 11.25 0.37 5.85
C ASN A 11 9.96 1.19 5.67
N GLY A 12 9.86 1.95 4.61
CA GLY A 12 8.66 2.71 4.24
C GLY A 12 7.38 1.90 4.29
N LEU A 13 6.26 2.61 4.40
CA LEU A 13 4.92 2.02 4.44
C LEU A 13 4.24 2.19 3.09
N ILE A 14 3.28 1.32 2.79
CA ILE A 14 2.43 1.45 1.61
C ILE A 14 1.24 2.35 1.97
N CYS A 15 0.91 3.30 1.11
CA CYS A 15 -0.31 4.09 1.20
C CYS A 15 -1.33 3.59 0.17
N LEU A 16 -2.53 3.26 0.61
CA LEU A 16 -3.65 2.94 -0.28
C LEU A 16 -4.36 4.23 -0.68
N ALA A 17 -4.55 4.43 -1.97
CA ALA A 17 -5.32 5.54 -2.54
C ALA A 17 -6.52 4.99 -3.32
N SER A 18 -7.58 5.78 -3.48
CA SER A 18 -8.77 5.36 -4.22
C SER A 18 -8.58 5.37 -5.73
N SER A 19 -7.64 6.18 -6.23
CA SER A 19 -7.33 6.29 -7.66
C SER A 19 -5.93 6.88 -7.89
N PHE A 20 -5.45 6.87 -9.13
CA PHE A 20 -4.19 7.52 -9.50
C PHE A 20 -4.32 9.05 -9.52
N GLU A 21 -5.49 9.61 -9.74
CA GLU A 21 -5.75 11.05 -9.57
C GLU A 21 -5.61 11.48 -8.10
N MET A 22 -5.93 10.61 -7.14
CA MET A 22 -5.61 10.89 -5.73
C MET A 22 -4.10 10.84 -5.51
N ILE A 23 -3.38 9.89 -6.09
CA ILE A 23 -1.92 9.74 -5.95
C ILE A 23 -1.20 10.93 -6.57
N SER A 24 -1.66 11.46 -7.72
CA SER A 24 -1.02 12.60 -8.40
C SER A 24 -0.96 13.89 -7.58
N LYS A 25 -1.76 13.98 -6.52
CA LYS A 25 -1.66 15.08 -5.54
C LYS A 25 -0.41 14.97 -4.64
N TYR A 26 0.18 13.78 -4.55
CA TYR A 26 1.29 13.46 -3.65
C TYR A 26 2.57 13.03 -4.36
N ALA A 27 2.47 12.64 -5.63
CA ALA A 27 3.61 12.22 -6.45
C ALA A 27 3.43 12.69 -7.89
N ASP A 28 4.53 12.99 -8.56
CA ASP A 28 4.49 13.38 -9.97
C ASP A 28 4.26 12.14 -10.84
N ILE A 29 3.23 12.20 -11.70
CA ILE A 29 2.82 11.14 -12.62
C ILE A 29 2.64 11.77 -14.00
N SER A 30 3.30 11.25 -15.03
CA SER A 30 3.17 11.75 -16.40
C SER A 30 1.92 11.18 -17.07
N GLU A 31 1.66 9.87 -16.97
CA GLU A 31 0.59 9.17 -17.64
C GLU A 31 -0.22 8.28 -16.68
N ILE A 32 -1.38 8.79 -16.24
CA ILE A 32 -2.26 8.07 -15.30
C ILE A 32 -2.86 6.82 -15.97
N GLU A 33 -3.23 6.89 -17.24
CA GLU A 33 -3.81 5.81 -18.02
C GLU A 33 -2.90 4.58 -18.04
N LYS A 34 -1.61 4.76 -18.22
CA LYS A 34 -0.61 3.70 -18.22
C LYS A 34 -0.51 2.99 -16.84
N LEU A 35 -0.61 3.75 -15.75
CA LEU A 35 -0.64 3.19 -14.40
C LEU A 35 -1.91 2.38 -14.15
N ASN A 36 -3.06 2.85 -14.66
CA ASN A 36 -4.32 2.12 -14.60
C ASN A 36 -4.21 0.78 -15.34
N GLU A 37 -3.76 0.77 -16.59
CA GLU A 37 -3.57 -0.44 -17.40
C GLU A 37 -2.67 -1.46 -16.69
N ILE A 38 -1.52 -1.02 -16.18
CA ILE A 38 -0.59 -1.87 -15.43
C ILE A 38 -1.26 -2.44 -14.16
N SER A 39 -2.06 -1.64 -13.45
CA SER A 39 -2.77 -2.08 -12.25
C SER A 39 -3.91 -3.05 -12.56
N ASP A 40 -4.54 -2.94 -13.72
CA ASP A 40 -5.65 -3.81 -14.13
C ASP A 40 -5.21 -5.23 -14.41
N ASP A 41 -4.00 -5.39 -14.88
CA ASP A 41 -3.38 -6.68 -15.17
C ASP A 41 -3.14 -7.50 -13.88
N SER A 42 -2.58 -6.87 -12.84
CA SER A 42 -2.36 -7.52 -11.55
C SER A 42 -2.22 -6.52 -10.40
N PRO A 43 -2.45 -6.94 -9.13
CA PRO A 43 -2.25 -6.06 -7.98
C PRO A 43 -0.84 -5.49 -7.97
N THR A 44 -0.71 -4.17 -8.14
CA THR A 44 0.56 -3.48 -8.28
C THR A 44 0.72 -2.40 -7.22
N THR A 45 1.90 -2.30 -6.64
CA THR A 45 2.35 -1.20 -5.79
C THR A 45 3.41 -0.43 -6.55
N PHE A 46 3.24 0.87 -6.67
CA PHE A 46 4.17 1.76 -7.33
C PHE A 46 4.97 2.56 -6.31
N ILE A 47 6.27 2.66 -6.52
CA ILE A 47 7.16 3.52 -5.73
C ILE A 47 7.48 4.76 -6.54
N PHE A 48 7.25 5.92 -5.92
CA PHE A 48 7.54 7.24 -6.48
C PHE A 48 8.62 7.92 -5.64
N ASP A 49 9.51 8.64 -6.29
CA ASP A 49 10.51 9.47 -5.63
C ASP A 49 9.95 10.87 -5.35
N ASN A 50 10.55 11.57 -4.39
CA ASN A 50 10.26 12.96 -4.06
C ASN A 50 8.76 13.31 -3.88
N PRO A 51 8.01 12.59 -3.03
CA PRO A 51 6.60 12.88 -2.80
C PRO A 51 6.40 14.24 -2.14
N LYS A 52 5.19 14.80 -2.35
CA LYS A 52 4.74 16.10 -1.81
C LYS A 52 3.71 15.86 -0.71
N ASP A 53 3.63 16.76 0.26
CA ASP A 53 2.59 16.81 1.29
C ASP A 53 2.37 15.48 2.05
N ILE A 54 3.43 14.71 2.24
CA ILE A 54 3.43 13.43 2.95
C ILE A 54 4.37 13.49 4.16
N SER A 55 3.91 12.88 5.27
CA SER A 55 4.71 12.73 6.48
C SER A 55 5.96 11.89 6.23
N ASN A 56 7.10 12.32 6.74
CA ASN A 56 8.36 11.57 6.68
C ASN A 56 8.26 10.18 7.35
N PHE A 57 7.32 9.97 8.27
CA PHE A 57 7.12 8.67 8.96
C PHE A 57 6.67 7.54 8.03
N VAL A 58 6.15 7.83 6.85
CA VAL A 58 5.70 6.79 5.89
C VAL A 58 6.67 6.58 4.75
N LEU A 59 7.69 7.44 4.62
CA LEU A 59 8.67 7.38 3.55
C LEU A 59 9.65 6.22 3.77
N GLY A 60 10.05 5.62 2.67
CA GLY A 60 11.18 4.71 2.61
C GLY A 60 12.52 5.44 2.45
N ASN A 61 13.57 4.67 2.26
CA ASN A 61 14.90 5.19 1.95
C ASN A 61 14.83 6.09 0.69
N ASN A 62 15.73 7.08 0.61
CA ASN A 62 15.82 8.04 -0.50
C ASN A 62 14.54 8.88 -0.71
N ARG A 63 13.77 9.12 0.38
CA ARG A 63 12.52 9.89 0.33
C ARG A 63 11.52 9.36 -0.71
N SER A 64 11.40 8.05 -0.84
CA SER A 64 10.42 7.42 -1.71
C SER A 64 9.14 7.05 -0.95
N ILE A 65 8.03 6.96 -1.68
CA ILE A 65 6.72 6.55 -1.17
C ILE A 65 6.15 5.42 -2.02
N ALA A 66 5.52 4.45 -1.39
CA ALA A 66 4.82 3.37 -2.07
C ALA A 66 3.31 3.61 -2.05
N PHE A 67 2.68 3.65 -3.22
CA PHE A 67 1.23 3.74 -3.37
C PHE A 67 0.64 2.51 -4.05
N ARG A 68 -0.60 2.20 -3.67
CA ARG A 68 -1.39 1.16 -4.33
C ARG A 68 -2.85 1.58 -4.40
N VAL A 69 -3.47 1.39 -5.57
CA VAL A 69 -4.94 1.44 -5.71
C VAL A 69 -5.47 0.02 -5.47
N PRO A 70 -6.26 -0.22 -4.41
CA PRO A 70 -6.79 -1.54 -4.12
C PRO A 70 -7.94 -1.88 -5.09
N LYS A 71 -8.09 -3.16 -5.46
CA LYS A 71 -9.22 -3.66 -6.26
C LYS A 71 -10.43 -4.09 -5.41
N ASN A 72 -10.55 -3.57 -4.21
CA ASN A 72 -11.63 -3.90 -3.28
C ASN A 72 -12.52 -2.68 -3.06
N ASN A 73 -13.81 -2.81 -3.40
CA ASN A 73 -14.77 -1.71 -3.34
C ASN A 73 -14.93 -1.12 -1.92
N PHE A 74 -14.84 -1.94 -0.87
CA PHE A 74 -14.89 -1.44 0.49
C PHE A 74 -13.69 -0.53 0.79
N CYS A 75 -12.48 -0.95 0.39
CA CYS A 75 -11.28 -0.14 0.58
C CYS A 75 -11.35 1.18 -0.19
N ILE A 76 -11.82 1.14 -1.45
CA ILE A 76 -11.96 2.35 -2.27
C ILE A 76 -12.93 3.34 -1.60
N ARG A 77 -14.14 2.89 -1.22
CA ARG A 77 -15.13 3.75 -0.56
C ARG A 77 -14.64 4.29 0.78
N LEU A 78 -13.92 3.49 1.56
CA LEU A 78 -13.33 3.94 2.81
C LEU A 78 -12.33 5.07 2.58
N ILE A 79 -11.44 4.93 1.58
CA ILE A 79 -10.44 5.93 1.24
C ILE A 79 -11.11 7.21 0.71
N GLU A 80 -12.11 7.07 -0.17
CA GLU A 80 -12.88 8.20 -0.69
C GLU A 80 -13.58 8.99 0.44
N THR A 81 -14.24 8.27 1.36
CA THR A 81 -14.91 8.88 2.51
C THR A 81 -13.92 9.57 3.45
N PHE A 82 -12.75 8.98 3.64
CA PHE A 82 -11.67 9.57 4.45
C PHE A 82 -11.02 10.79 3.74
N GLY A 83 -11.06 10.83 2.42
CA GLY A 83 -10.57 11.95 1.60
C GLY A 83 -9.04 12.03 1.44
N LYS A 84 -8.31 11.03 1.94
CA LYS A 84 -6.83 10.96 1.89
C LYS A 84 -6.35 9.52 1.78
N PRO A 85 -5.13 9.28 1.29
CA PRO A 85 -4.53 7.95 1.33
C PRO A 85 -4.45 7.38 2.76
N ILE A 86 -4.63 6.07 2.88
CA ILE A 86 -4.60 5.34 4.16
C ILE A 86 -3.35 4.47 4.20
N VAL A 87 -2.58 4.59 5.28
CA VAL A 87 -1.39 3.74 5.50
C VAL A 87 -1.80 2.28 5.67
N SER A 88 -1.09 1.40 4.98
CA SER A 88 -1.36 -0.04 4.95
C SER A 88 -0.09 -0.87 5.09
N THR A 89 -0.23 -2.01 5.72
CA THR A 89 0.81 -3.02 5.83
C THR A 89 0.18 -4.40 5.98
N SER A 90 0.94 -5.47 5.70
CA SER A 90 0.48 -6.84 5.95
C SER A 90 0.24 -7.09 7.45
N ALA A 91 -0.78 -7.90 7.77
CA ALA A 91 -1.20 -8.17 9.15
C ALA A 91 -0.35 -9.27 9.82
N ASN A 92 0.99 -9.15 9.75
CA ASN A 92 1.96 -10.04 10.39
C ASN A 92 3.01 -9.23 11.16
N LEU A 93 3.68 -9.84 12.11
CA LEU A 93 4.91 -9.30 12.70
C LEU A 93 6.03 -9.32 11.64
N SER A 94 6.96 -8.37 11.71
CA SER A 94 8.10 -8.33 10.78
C SER A 94 8.91 -9.63 10.82
N GLY A 95 9.30 -10.13 9.66
CA GLY A 95 10.02 -11.40 9.53
C GLY A 95 9.15 -12.66 9.60
N PHE A 96 7.86 -12.55 9.92
CA PHE A 96 6.95 -13.70 9.92
C PHE A 96 6.18 -13.80 8.60
N LYS A 97 5.66 -15.02 8.33
CA LYS A 97 4.85 -15.30 7.15
C LYS A 97 3.62 -14.37 7.09
N VAL A 98 3.32 -13.88 5.89
CA VAL A 98 2.11 -13.09 5.63
C VAL A 98 0.89 -14.02 5.77
N PRO A 99 -0.17 -13.63 6.52
CA PRO A 99 -1.39 -14.42 6.63
C PRO A 99 -2.11 -14.51 5.29
N LEU A 100 -2.64 -15.68 4.98
CA LEU A 100 -3.43 -15.92 3.76
C LEU A 100 -4.91 -15.61 3.96
N ASN A 101 -5.38 -15.67 5.20
CA ASN A 101 -6.76 -15.39 5.57
C ASN A 101 -6.81 -14.76 6.97
N PHE A 102 -7.99 -14.39 7.43
CA PHE A 102 -8.17 -13.73 8.73
C PHE A 102 -7.79 -14.62 9.93
N SER A 103 -8.00 -15.94 9.84
CA SER A 103 -7.68 -16.87 10.94
C SER A 103 -6.17 -16.97 11.19
N ASP A 104 -5.36 -16.79 10.16
CA ASP A 104 -3.89 -16.82 10.25
C ASP A 104 -3.30 -15.59 10.95
N ILE A 105 -4.08 -14.51 11.09
CA ILE A 105 -3.63 -13.30 11.78
C ILE A 105 -3.48 -13.60 13.28
N LYS A 106 -2.29 -13.37 13.81
CA LYS A 106 -1.99 -13.62 15.24
C LYS A 106 -2.93 -12.83 16.16
N PRO A 107 -3.36 -13.41 17.31
CA PRO A 107 -4.18 -12.73 18.30
C PRO A 107 -3.59 -11.37 18.73
N GLU A 108 -2.28 -11.32 18.98
CA GLU A 108 -1.57 -10.07 19.33
C GLU A 108 -1.91 -8.90 18.42
N ILE A 109 -2.02 -9.14 17.10
CA ILE A 109 -2.34 -8.08 16.13
C ILE A 109 -3.82 -7.72 16.22
N LYS A 110 -4.71 -8.73 16.30
CA LYS A 110 -6.17 -8.51 16.36
C LYS A 110 -6.59 -7.74 17.61
N GLU A 111 -5.93 -8.00 18.74
CA GLU A 111 -6.20 -7.38 20.04
C GLU A 111 -5.58 -5.99 20.18
N SER A 112 -4.52 -5.70 19.42
CA SER A 112 -3.80 -4.41 19.48
C SER A 112 -4.34 -3.33 18.54
N VAL A 113 -5.39 -3.62 17.75
CA VAL A 113 -5.99 -2.64 16.84
C VAL A 113 -7.28 -2.08 17.42
N GLY A 114 -7.59 -0.81 17.12
CA GLY A 114 -8.82 -0.16 17.61
C GLY A 114 -10.10 -0.70 16.97
N TYR A 115 -10.00 -1.33 15.79
CA TYR A 115 -11.14 -1.92 15.10
C TYR A 115 -10.75 -3.04 14.14
N VAL A 116 -11.54 -4.09 14.10
CA VAL A 116 -11.40 -5.22 13.17
C VAL A 116 -12.59 -5.25 12.22
N VAL A 117 -12.32 -5.09 10.92
CA VAL A 117 -13.36 -5.14 9.87
C VAL A 117 -13.91 -6.57 9.77
N LYS A 118 -15.24 -6.69 9.78
CA LYS A 118 -15.96 -7.98 9.75
C LYS A 118 -16.31 -8.47 8.33
N LEU A 119 -15.78 -7.82 7.30
CA LEU A 119 -16.03 -8.18 5.90
C LEU A 119 -14.98 -9.16 5.38
N GLU A 120 -15.39 -10.07 4.51
CA GLU A 120 -14.54 -11.00 3.74
C GLU A 120 -13.51 -11.77 4.58
N GLN A 121 -13.77 -12.06 5.85
CA GLN A 121 -12.82 -12.74 6.75
C GLN A 121 -12.48 -14.18 6.32
N ALA A 122 -13.38 -14.83 5.58
CA ALA A 122 -13.16 -16.17 5.02
C ALA A 122 -12.41 -16.16 3.68
N LYS A 123 -12.17 -14.96 3.09
CA LYS A 123 -11.52 -14.85 1.79
C LYS A 123 -10.02 -15.08 1.91
N GLU A 124 -9.48 -15.95 1.05
CA GLU A 124 -8.04 -16.18 0.96
C GLU A 124 -7.35 -15.14 0.11
N CYS A 125 -6.16 -14.74 0.54
CA CYS A 125 -5.24 -13.85 -0.16
C CYS A 125 -4.05 -14.64 -0.70
N ASN A 126 -4.08 -15.03 -1.96
CA ASN A 126 -3.09 -15.94 -2.54
C ASN A 126 -1.85 -15.26 -3.12
N ALA A 127 -1.83 -13.92 -3.23
CA ALA A 127 -0.69 -13.22 -3.81
C ALA A 127 -0.41 -11.86 -3.15
N SER A 128 0.86 -11.56 -2.96
CA SER A 128 1.32 -10.19 -2.70
C SER A 128 1.33 -9.37 -4.00
N SER A 129 1.17 -8.04 -3.90
CA SER A 129 1.34 -7.17 -5.07
C SER A 129 2.75 -7.27 -5.63
N ARG A 130 2.89 -7.16 -6.96
CA ARG A 130 4.19 -6.80 -7.55
C ARG A 130 4.57 -5.38 -7.13
N ILE A 131 5.85 -5.08 -7.11
CA ILE A 131 6.37 -3.76 -6.75
C ILE A 131 7.15 -3.22 -7.95
N LEU A 132 6.72 -2.07 -8.43
CA LEU A 132 7.33 -1.35 -9.53
C LEU A 132 7.82 0.01 -9.02
N LYS A 133 9.05 0.39 -9.37
CA LYS A 133 9.54 1.75 -9.17
C LYS A 133 9.29 2.55 -10.44
N TYR A 134 8.56 3.65 -10.32
CA TYR A 134 8.28 4.56 -11.42
C TYR A 134 9.42 5.57 -11.58
N ASN A 135 9.91 5.70 -12.80
CA ASN A 135 10.90 6.69 -13.19
C ASN A 135 10.23 7.70 -14.12
N ILE A 136 10.04 8.93 -13.62
CA ILE A 136 9.34 9.99 -14.35
C ILE A 136 10.13 10.53 -15.54
N ASP A 137 11.47 10.46 -15.50
CA ASP A 137 12.31 11.06 -16.55
C ASP A 137 12.20 10.34 -17.89
N ASN A 138 11.96 9.03 -17.86
CA ASN A 138 11.84 8.19 -19.06
C ASN A 138 10.51 7.42 -19.14
N ASP A 139 9.57 7.69 -18.21
CA ASP A 139 8.26 7.05 -18.10
C ASP A 139 8.35 5.50 -18.12
N CYS A 140 9.32 4.97 -17.42
CA CYS A 140 9.59 3.53 -17.31
C CYS A 140 9.35 2.99 -15.91
N PHE A 141 9.28 1.66 -15.80
CA PHE A 141 9.09 0.95 -14.54
C PHE A 141 10.18 -0.08 -14.32
N ASP A 142 10.86 0.04 -13.19
CA ASP A 142 11.80 -0.97 -12.71
C ASP A 142 11.06 -1.94 -11.79
N ARG A 143 11.08 -3.24 -12.12
CA ARG A 143 10.47 -4.27 -11.29
C ARG A 143 11.38 -4.60 -10.12
N LEU A 144 10.89 -4.39 -8.90
CA LEU A 144 11.61 -4.71 -7.67
C LEU A 144 11.16 -6.05 -7.06
N ARG A 145 9.90 -6.48 -7.34
CA ARG A 145 9.35 -7.77 -6.94
C ARG A 145 8.21 -8.21 -7.86
#